data_13bc2d1102f4e4535eabcade2f6876c7
#
_entry.id   13bc2d1102f4e4535eabcade2f6876c7
#
_cell.length_a   1.000
_cell.length_b   1.000
_cell.length_c   1.000
_cell.angle_alpha   90.00
_cell.angle_beta   90.00
_cell.angle_gamma   90.00
#
_symmetry.space_group_name_H-M   'P 1'
#
loop_
_entity.id
_entity.type
_entity.pdbx_description
1 polymer ?
#
loop_
_entity_poly.entity_id
_entity_poly.type
_entity_poly.pdbx_seq_one_letter_code
_entity_poly.pdbx_strand_id
1 'polypeptide(L)'
;MACWRGQTLPYVEPGIRLVRRNTVSTLESQLRETQIELRETVMDLDRCWGELVDQARKRLGDLFDVTDYSPSIADEFEITWDYPATTPPDYLRSVAPEIYESECNRVRERFTEAVKIAESAFAEELGSLVSHLAERLSGESDGKPKVFRDTAVTNLHEFIERFHRLSIGTDESLEQLVEQARSLVTGVVPDTLRQQESMRQRISNGLTRIEASLDGYMTDRPRRNIIRRPVS
;
A
#
# COMPACT_ATOMS: atom_id res chain seq x y z
N MET A 1 -1.73 -9.22 6.06
CA MET A 1 -1.85 -8.64 4.69
C MET A 1 -1.11 -7.30 4.49
N ALA A 2 -0.69 -6.60 5.53
CA ALA A 2 0.02 -5.32 5.38
C ALA A 2 1.50 -5.47 4.94
N CYS A 3 2.18 -6.56 5.30
CA CYS A 3 3.62 -6.73 5.09
C CYS A 3 4.03 -6.71 3.60
N TRP A 4 3.36 -7.46 2.73
CA TRP A 4 3.72 -7.54 1.31
C TRP A 4 3.46 -6.26 0.54
N ARG A 5 2.42 -5.48 0.90
CA ARG A 5 2.14 -4.17 0.28
C ARG A 5 3.24 -3.15 0.56
N GLY A 6 3.87 -3.22 1.73
CA GLY A 6 4.98 -2.36 2.11
C GLY A 6 6.30 -2.66 1.38
N GLN A 7 6.38 -3.78 0.64
CA GLN A 7 7.59 -4.21 -0.08
C GLN A 7 7.40 -4.29 -1.59
N THR A 8 6.22 -3.99 -2.08
CA THR A 8 5.85 -4.13 -3.48
C THR A 8 5.14 -2.88 -3.98
N LEU A 9 5.21 -2.63 -5.28
CA LEU A 9 4.52 -1.53 -5.94
C LEU A 9 3.26 -2.03 -6.67
N PRO A 10 2.24 -1.19 -6.84
CA PRO A 10 1.07 -1.53 -7.63
C PRO A 10 1.43 -1.78 -9.09
N TYR A 11 0.62 -2.58 -9.76
CA TYR A 11 0.69 -2.83 -11.20
C TYR A 11 -0.67 -2.52 -11.85
N VAL A 12 -0.71 -2.49 -13.16
CA VAL A 12 -1.90 -2.14 -13.95
C VAL A 12 -3.06 -3.11 -13.70
N GLU A 13 -2.75 -4.39 -13.56
CA GLU A 13 -3.73 -5.45 -13.35
C GLU A 13 -3.97 -5.70 -11.87
N PRO A 14 -5.25 -5.77 -11.43
CA PRO A 14 -5.57 -6.10 -10.05
C PRO A 14 -4.97 -7.45 -9.63
N GLY A 15 -4.43 -7.53 -8.42
CA GLY A 15 -3.80 -8.73 -7.90
C GLY A 15 -2.32 -8.89 -8.25
N ILE A 16 -1.84 -8.22 -9.31
CA ILE A 16 -0.41 -8.21 -9.67
C ILE A 16 0.30 -7.05 -8.99
N ARG A 17 1.55 -7.29 -8.60
CA ARG A 17 2.41 -6.27 -8.01
C ARG A 17 3.84 -6.36 -8.52
N LEU A 18 4.50 -5.21 -8.59
CA LEU A 18 5.91 -5.14 -8.94
C LEU A 18 6.77 -5.38 -7.71
N VAL A 19 7.76 -6.24 -7.86
CA VAL A 19 8.77 -6.55 -6.83
C VAL A 19 10.14 -6.18 -7.38
N ARG A 20 10.95 -5.51 -6.58
CA ARG A 20 12.35 -5.26 -6.95
C ARG A 20 13.13 -6.57 -6.96
N ARG A 21 13.99 -6.75 -7.96
CA ARG A 21 14.78 -7.97 -8.15
C ARG A 21 15.61 -8.36 -6.91
N ASN A 22 16.15 -7.36 -6.20
CA ASN A 22 16.95 -7.57 -5.01
C ASN A 22 16.14 -7.91 -3.74
N THR A 23 14.81 -7.76 -3.77
CA THR A 23 13.94 -8.08 -2.62
C THR A 23 13.09 -9.32 -2.82
N VAL A 24 13.15 -9.96 -3.99
CA VAL A 24 12.35 -11.15 -4.31
C VAL A 24 12.57 -12.28 -3.31
N SER A 25 13.83 -12.62 -2.98
CA SER A 25 14.13 -13.70 -2.03
C SER A 25 13.64 -13.42 -0.63
N THR A 26 13.74 -12.17 -0.17
CA THR A 26 13.23 -11.76 1.16
C THR A 26 11.71 -11.83 1.20
N LEU A 27 11.05 -11.34 0.16
CA LEU A 27 9.58 -11.42 0.05
C LEU A 27 9.10 -12.88 0.01
N GLU A 28 9.78 -13.72 -0.77
CA GLU A 28 9.47 -15.16 -0.86
C GLU A 28 9.57 -15.85 0.51
N SER A 29 10.62 -15.58 1.29
CA SER A 29 10.76 -16.12 2.64
C SER A 29 9.61 -15.69 3.56
N GLN A 30 9.25 -14.42 3.52
CA GLN A 30 8.15 -13.87 4.34
C GLN A 30 6.78 -14.43 3.93
N LEU A 31 6.53 -14.61 2.64
CA LEU A 31 5.29 -15.23 2.17
C LEU A 31 5.18 -16.69 2.64
N ARG A 32 6.30 -17.43 2.62
CA ARG A 32 6.34 -18.80 3.15
C ARG A 32 6.11 -18.86 4.66
N GLU A 33 6.73 -17.96 5.42
CA GLU A 33 6.48 -17.84 6.87
C GLU A 33 5.00 -17.56 7.14
N THR A 34 4.43 -16.57 6.45
CA THR A 34 3.00 -16.25 6.60
C THR A 34 2.09 -17.42 6.21
N GLN A 35 2.45 -18.20 5.19
CA GLN A 35 1.71 -19.41 4.80
C GLN A 35 1.76 -20.49 5.89
N ILE A 36 2.92 -20.66 6.54
CA ILE A 36 3.09 -21.59 7.66
C ILE A 36 2.25 -21.13 8.86
N GLU A 37 2.37 -19.86 9.26
CA GLU A 37 1.59 -19.27 10.36
C GLU A 37 0.08 -19.36 10.12
N LEU A 38 -0.37 -19.11 8.89
CA LEU A 38 -1.78 -19.29 8.53
C LEU A 38 -2.20 -20.74 8.74
N ARG A 39 -1.43 -21.70 8.23
CA ARG A 39 -1.75 -23.12 8.36
C ARG A 39 -1.84 -23.55 9.83
N GLU A 40 -0.89 -23.14 10.66
CA GLU A 40 -0.90 -23.44 12.10
C GLU A 40 -2.12 -22.84 12.78
N THR A 41 -2.43 -21.56 12.49
CA THR A 41 -3.60 -20.87 13.05
C THR A 41 -4.91 -21.53 12.63
N VAL A 42 -5.02 -21.94 11.36
CA VAL A 42 -6.21 -22.65 10.86
C VAL A 42 -6.35 -24.02 11.52
N MET A 43 -5.25 -24.77 11.71
CA MET A 43 -5.28 -26.06 12.41
C MET A 43 -5.72 -25.90 13.87
N ASP A 44 -5.28 -24.84 14.55
CA ASP A 44 -5.68 -24.55 15.93
C ASP A 44 -7.17 -24.18 16.00
N LEU A 45 -7.66 -23.38 15.04
CA LEU A 45 -9.08 -23.06 14.94
C LEU A 45 -9.93 -24.28 14.60
N ASP A 46 -9.46 -25.14 13.68
CA ASP A 46 -10.18 -26.35 13.27
C ASP A 46 -10.38 -27.34 14.43
N ARG A 47 -9.41 -27.45 15.38
CA ARG A 47 -9.54 -28.26 16.59
C ARG A 47 -10.72 -27.86 17.48
N CYS A 48 -11.06 -26.57 17.52
CA CYS A 48 -12.19 -26.06 18.30
C CYS A 48 -13.41 -25.75 17.44
N TRP A 49 -13.35 -25.98 16.12
CA TRP A 49 -14.41 -25.66 15.19
C TRP A 49 -15.77 -26.25 15.54
N GLY A 50 -15.80 -27.54 15.91
CA GLY A 50 -17.03 -28.21 16.33
C GLY A 50 -17.69 -27.55 17.55
N GLU A 51 -16.90 -27.14 18.54
CA GLU A 51 -17.42 -26.40 19.70
C GLU A 51 -17.99 -25.04 19.34
N LEU A 52 -17.34 -24.32 18.40
CA LEU A 52 -17.81 -23.03 17.91
C LEU A 52 -19.13 -23.17 17.15
N VAL A 53 -19.28 -24.21 16.32
CA VAL A 53 -20.53 -24.53 15.61
C VAL A 53 -21.66 -24.88 16.61
N ASP A 54 -21.36 -25.63 17.65
CA ASP A 54 -22.35 -25.94 18.71
C ASP A 54 -22.77 -24.67 19.50
N GLN A 55 -21.84 -23.78 19.76
CA GLN A 55 -22.15 -22.49 20.37
C GLN A 55 -23.03 -21.63 19.44
N ALA A 56 -22.71 -21.60 18.12
CA ALA A 56 -23.50 -20.91 17.11
C ALA A 56 -24.93 -21.49 17.07
N ARG A 57 -25.09 -22.82 17.10
CA ARG A 57 -26.40 -23.50 17.15
C ARG A 57 -27.24 -23.07 18.36
N LYS A 58 -26.61 -23.02 19.54
CA LYS A 58 -27.31 -22.58 20.77
C LYS A 58 -27.71 -21.11 20.70
N ARG A 59 -26.89 -20.25 20.11
CA ARG A 59 -27.13 -18.82 20.00
C ARG A 59 -28.17 -18.47 18.96
N LEU A 60 -28.18 -19.13 17.81
CA LEU A 60 -29.04 -18.85 16.68
C LEU A 60 -30.42 -19.54 16.77
N GLY A 61 -30.52 -20.65 17.53
CA GLY A 61 -31.78 -21.41 17.67
C GLY A 61 -32.35 -21.82 16.32
N ASP A 62 -33.57 -21.37 16.03
CA ASP A 62 -34.29 -21.69 14.79
C ASP A 62 -33.66 -21.06 13.52
N LEU A 63 -32.72 -20.11 13.68
CA LEU A 63 -31.98 -19.51 12.56
C LEU A 63 -30.71 -20.27 12.19
N PHE A 64 -30.38 -21.33 12.92
CA PHE A 64 -29.19 -22.14 12.66
C PHE A 64 -29.44 -23.10 11.49
N ASP A 65 -28.62 -23.00 10.45
CA ASP A 65 -28.58 -23.98 9.36
C ASP A 65 -27.22 -24.67 9.35
N VAL A 66 -27.20 -25.98 9.51
CA VAL A 66 -25.97 -26.77 9.52
C VAL A 66 -25.23 -26.74 8.18
N THR A 67 -25.94 -26.46 7.09
CA THR A 67 -25.35 -26.39 5.75
C THR A 67 -24.47 -25.15 5.55
N ASP A 68 -24.60 -24.14 6.41
CA ASP A 68 -23.75 -22.95 6.39
C ASP A 68 -22.36 -23.20 7.01
N TYR A 69 -22.16 -24.35 7.63
CA TYR A 69 -20.93 -24.69 8.35
C TYR A 69 -20.25 -25.91 7.72
N SER A 70 -19.05 -25.71 7.19
CA SER A 70 -18.21 -26.82 6.72
C SER A 70 -17.85 -27.76 7.87
N PRO A 71 -17.73 -29.07 7.64
CA PRO A 71 -17.31 -30.04 8.67
C PRO A 71 -15.91 -29.75 9.22
N SER A 72 -15.04 -29.16 8.42
CA SER A 72 -13.70 -28.68 8.74
C SER A 72 -13.43 -27.39 7.98
N ILE A 73 -12.61 -26.52 8.54
CA ILE A 73 -12.17 -25.27 7.90
C ILE A 73 -10.72 -25.33 7.42
N ALA A 74 -10.08 -26.50 7.56
CA ALA A 74 -8.66 -26.68 7.24
C ALA A 74 -8.31 -26.29 5.79
N ASP A 75 -9.21 -26.52 4.85
CA ASP A 75 -9.03 -26.26 3.42
C ASP A 75 -9.72 -24.95 2.95
N GLU A 76 -10.36 -24.20 3.85
CA GLU A 76 -11.07 -22.97 3.50
C GLU A 76 -10.13 -21.75 3.40
N PHE A 77 -8.89 -21.88 3.87
CA PHE A 77 -7.92 -20.80 3.91
C PHE A 77 -6.62 -21.19 3.22
N GLU A 78 -6.30 -20.48 2.15
CA GLU A 78 -5.06 -20.68 1.40
C GLU A 78 -4.42 -19.34 1.03
N ILE A 79 -3.08 -19.29 1.05
CA ILE A 79 -2.29 -18.22 0.45
C ILE A 79 -1.50 -18.83 -0.70
N THR A 80 -1.76 -18.34 -1.91
CA THR A 80 -1.02 -18.71 -3.11
C THR A 80 -0.41 -17.47 -3.76
N TRP A 81 0.72 -17.62 -4.41
CA TRP A 81 1.35 -16.61 -5.25
C TRP A 81 2.09 -17.27 -6.40
N ASP A 82 2.25 -16.52 -7.47
CA ASP A 82 3.04 -16.91 -8.64
C ASP A 82 3.83 -15.71 -9.19
N TYR A 83 4.71 -15.97 -10.13
CA TYR A 83 5.50 -14.99 -10.83
C TYR A 83 5.18 -15.05 -12.32
N PRO A 84 4.18 -14.30 -12.80
CA PRO A 84 3.79 -14.35 -14.20
C PRO A 84 4.90 -13.86 -15.12
N ALA A 85 5.05 -14.51 -16.26
CA ALA A 85 6.00 -14.08 -17.27
C ALA A 85 5.62 -12.70 -17.83
N THR A 86 6.58 -11.78 -17.81
CA THR A 86 6.40 -10.41 -18.32
C THR A 86 6.91 -10.21 -19.73
N THR A 87 7.61 -11.23 -20.28
CA THR A 87 8.16 -11.19 -21.64
C THR A 87 7.32 -12.04 -22.59
N PRO A 88 7.10 -11.60 -23.84
CA PRO A 88 6.46 -12.44 -24.84
C PRO A 88 7.25 -13.74 -25.06
N PRO A 89 6.57 -14.86 -25.35
CA PRO A 89 7.25 -16.12 -25.61
C PRO A 89 8.23 -16.03 -26.79
N ASP A 90 9.44 -16.53 -26.62
CA ASP A 90 10.50 -16.43 -27.64
C ASP A 90 10.16 -17.09 -28.98
N TYR A 91 9.33 -18.13 -28.98
CA TYR A 91 8.89 -18.78 -30.23
C TYR A 91 8.16 -17.83 -31.19
N LEU A 92 7.46 -16.80 -30.66
CA LEU A 92 6.80 -15.79 -31.48
C LEU A 92 7.79 -15.01 -32.36
N ARG A 93 9.03 -14.86 -31.90
CA ARG A 93 10.07 -14.17 -32.67
C ARG A 93 10.35 -14.87 -34.03
N SER A 94 10.26 -16.18 -34.06
CA SER A 94 10.52 -16.96 -35.28
C SER A 94 9.27 -17.22 -36.11
N VAL A 95 8.10 -17.32 -35.47
CA VAL A 95 6.85 -17.68 -36.15
C VAL A 95 6.09 -16.44 -36.62
N ALA A 96 6.07 -15.37 -35.86
CA ALA A 96 5.35 -14.13 -36.12
C ALA A 96 6.07 -12.90 -35.54
N PRO A 97 7.14 -12.41 -36.18
CA PRO A 97 7.96 -11.30 -35.64
C PRO A 97 7.18 -10.02 -35.33
N GLU A 98 6.20 -9.67 -36.20
CA GLU A 98 5.37 -8.48 -36.01
C GLU A 98 4.51 -8.57 -34.73
N ILE A 99 3.99 -9.77 -34.44
CA ILE A 99 3.22 -10.02 -33.21
C ILE A 99 4.16 -9.93 -32.01
N TYR A 100 5.37 -10.49 -32.10
CA TYR A 100 6.38 -10.39 -31.03
C TYR A 100 6.72 -8.93 -30.70
N GLU A 101 6.96 -8.10 -31.71
CA GLU A 101 7.24 -6.66 -31.52
C GLU A 101 6.05 -5.92 -30.91
N SER A 102 4.85 -6.18 -31.38
CA SER A 102 3.61 -5.62 -30.80
C SER A 102 3.46 -5.97 -29.33
N GLU A 103 3.68 -7.23 -28.96
CA GLU A 103 3.62 -7.68 -27.57
C GLU A 103 4.73 -7.05 -26.71
N CYS A 104 5.95 -6.90 -27.24
CA CYS A 104 7.02 -6.20 -26.55
C CYS A 104 6.67 -4.74 -26.26
N ASN A 105 6.03 -4.05 -27.22
CA ASN A 105 5.58 -2.67 -27.02
C ASN A 105 4.46 -2.59 -25.98
N ARG A 106 3.49 -3.52 -26.03
CA ARG A 106 2.43 -3.62 -25.02
C ARG A 106 2.97 -3.82 -23.61
N VAL A 107 3.99 -4.66 -23.44
CA VAL A 107 4.66 -4.86 -22.14
C VAL A 107 5.33 -3.58 -21.68
N ARG A 108 6.07 -2.87 -22.55
CA ARG A 108 6.70 -1.58 -22.20
C ARG A 108 5.68 -0.54 -21.76
N GLU A 109 4.56 -0.41 -22.48
CA GLU A 109 3.48 0.51 -22.13
C GLU A 109 2.89 0.20 -20.76
N ARG A 110 2.65 -1.09 -20.46
CA ARG A 110 2.17 -1.54 -19.15
C ARG A 110 3.15 -1.21 -18.02
N PHE A 111 4.45 -1.39 -18.24
CA PHE A 111 5.46 -0.99 -17.25
C PHE A 111 5.49 0.54 -17.06
N THR A 112 5.42 1.31 -18.13
CA THR A 112 5.34 2.77 -18.04
C THR A 112 4.10 3.22 -17.26
N GLU A 113 2.97 2.58 -17.52
CA GLU A 113 1.73 2.85 -16.78
C GLU A 113 1.84 2.44 -15.31
N ALA A 114 2.44 1.30 -15.02
CA ALA A 114 2.67 0.82 -13.64
C ALA A 114 3.57 1.78 -12.85
N VAL A 115 4.59 2.35 -13.46
CA VAL A 115 5.43 3.40 -12.85
C VAL A 115 4.57 4.60 -12.46
N LYS A 116 3.73 5.10 -13.36
CA LYS A 116 2.83 6.23 -13.08
C LYS A 116 1.85 5.93 -11.95
N ILE A 117 1.32 4.71 -11.90
CA ILE A 117 0.42 4.26 -10.82
C ILE A 117 1.17 4.25 -9.48
N ALA A 118 2.42 3.75 -9.45
CA ALA A 118 3.24 3.72 -8.24
C ALA A 118 3.56 5.15 -7.74
N GLU A 119 3.95 6.05 -8.64
CA GLU A 119 4.21 7.46 -8.31
C GLU A 119 2.96 8.16 -7.78
N SER A 120 1.81 7.95 -8.42
CA SER A 120 0.52 8.50 -7.95
C SER A 120 0.15 7.97 -6.56
N ALA A 121 0.35 6.67 -6.31
CA ALA A 121 0.09 6.08 -5.00
C ALA A 121 1.00 6.66 -3.91
N PHE A 122 2.27 6.92 -4.21
CA PHE A 122 3.18 7.58 -3.28
C PHE A 122 2.79 9.05 -3.02
N ALA A 123 2.40 9.78 -4.06
CA ALA A 123 1.96 11.16 -3.92
C ALA A 123 0.68 11.29 -3.09
N GLU A 124 -0.31 10.41 -3.32
CA GLU A 124 -1.56 10.35 -2.55
C GLU A 124 -1.29 10.02 -1.07
N GLU A 125 -0.40 9.06 -0.82
CA GLU A 125 -0.07 8.67 0.55
C GLU A 125 0.72 9.77 1.28
N LEU A 126 1.72 10.39 0.61
CA LEU A 126 2.43 11.54 1.16
C LEU A 126 1.46 12.68 1.47
N GLY A 127 0.54 13.01 0.56
CA GLY A 127 -0.48 14.04 0.76
C GLY A 127 -1.32 13.77 2.00
N SER A 128 -1.80 12.52 2.15
CA SER A 128 -2.59 12.13 3.31
C SER A 128 -1.82 12.25 4.64
N LEU A 129 -0.56 11.83 4.66
CA LEU A 129 0.29 11.90 5.87
C LEU A 129 0.64 13.34 6.23
N VAL A 130 0.99 14.16 5.24
CA VAL A 130 1.36 15.56 5.40
C VAL A 130 0.16 16.38 5.88
N SER A 131 -1.01 16.21 5.24
CA SER A 131 -2.26 16.88 5.64
C SER A 131 -2.68 16.52 7.05
N HIS A 132 -2.67 15.23 7.38
CA HIS A 132 -3.00 14.76 8.72
C HIS A 132 -2.04 15.33 9.78
N LEU A 133 -0.73 15.36 9.51
CA LEU A 133 0.24 15.89 10.45
C LEU A 133 0.12 17.43 10.58
N ALA A 134 -0.07 18.15 9.46
CA ALA A 134 -0.27 19.59 9.47
C ALA A 134 -1.52 19.99 10.27
N GLU A 135 -2.64 19.30 10.07
CA GLU A 135 -3.87 19.50 10.83
C GLU A 135 -3.68 19.28 12.34
N ARG A 136 -2.93 18.25 12.73
CA ARG A 136 -2.65 17.97 14.14
C ARG A 136 -1.72 19.01 14.78
N LEU A 137 -0.81 19.60 14.02
CA LEU A 137 0.12 20.61 14.50
C LEU A 137 -0.44 22.03 14.50
N SER A 138 -1.42 22.36 13.64
CA SER A 138 -2.00 23.71 13.51
C SER A 138 -2.84 24.14 14.73
N GLY A 139 -3.24 23.20 15.59
CA GLY A 139 -4.12 23.50 16.75
C GLY A 139 -5.59 23.65 16.34
N GLU A 140 -6.46 23.74 17.33
CA GLU A 140 -7.87 24.13 17.10
C GLU A 140 -8.01 25.66 17.13
N SER A 141 -9.05 26.17 16.47
CA SER A 141 -9.38 27.60 16.45
C SER A 141 -9.69 28.18 17.84
N ASP A 142 -9.85 27.33 18.88
CA ASP A 142 -10.09 27.70 20.28
C ASP A 142 -8.81 27.72 21.15
N GLY A 143 -7.63 27.60 20.54
CA GLY A 143 -6.33 27.72 21.19
C GLY A 143 -5.87 26.51 22.01
N LYS A 144 -6.62 25.41 22.00
CA LYS A 144 -6.21 24.17 22.66
C LYS A 144 -5.42 23.29 21.69
N PRO A 145 -4.23 22.77 22.05
CA PRO A 145 -3.51 21.86 21.19
C PRO A 145 -4.32 20.56 21.04
N LYS A 146 -4.56 20.15 19.79
CA LYS A 146 -5.08 18.81 19.50
C LYS A 146 -4.15 17.76 20.10
N VAL A 147 -4.72 16.66 20.61
CA VAL A 147 -3.93 15.54 21.14
C VAL A 147 -3.05 15.00 20.01
N PHE A 148 -1.75 15.29 20.10
CA PHE A 148 -0.75 14.83 19.16
C PHE A 148 -0.28 13.43 19.56
N ARG A 149 -0.46 12.45 18.70
CA ARG A 149 0.05 11.09 18.88
C ARG A 149 1.40 10.96 18.16
N ASP A 150 2.35 10.33 18.78
CA ASP A 150 3.70 10.07 18.25
C ASP A 150 3.67 9.33 16.90
N THR A 151 2.64 8.49 16.71
CA THR A 151 2.43 7.72 15.48
C THR A 151 2.34 8.58 14.21
N ALA A 152 1.92 9.85 14.30
CA ALA A 152 1.81 10.70 13.11
C ALA A 152 3.19 11.04 12.51
N VAL A 153 4.19 11.31 13.36
CA VAL A 153 5.57 11.53 12.91
C VAL A 153 6.21 10.22 12.48
N THR A 154 5.99 9.15 13.23
CA THR A 154 6.52 7.82 12.92
C THR A 154 6.03 7.33 11.56
N ASN A 155 4.74 7.46 11.27
CA ASN A 155 4.17 7.05 9.99
C ASN A 155 4.79 7.81 8.81
N LEU A 156 5.08 9.10 8.96
CA LEU A 156 5.75 9.86 7.91
C LEU A 156 7.21 9.40 7.73
N HIS A 157 7.94 9.09 8.80
CA HIS A 157 9.27 8.51 8.70
C HIS A 157 9.26 7.14 8.02
N GLU A 158 8.37 6.24 8.40
CA GLU A 158 8.21 4.92 7.79
C GLU A 158 7.86 5.03 6.30
N PHE A 159 7.01 6.00 5.94
CA PHE A 159 6.71 6.28 4.54
C PHE A 159 7.97 6.71 3.77
N ILE A 160 8.75 7.65 4.29
CA ILE A 160 9.97 8.17 3.66
C ILE A 160 10.97 7.03 3.44
N GLU A 161 11.22 6.20 4.44
CA GLU A 161 12.10 5.04 4.34
C GLU A 161 11.61 4.02 3.29
N ARG A 162 10.29 3.80 3.25
CA ARG A 162 9.67 2.93 2.24
C ARG A 162 9.77 3.53 0.85
N PHE A 163 9.54 4.83 0.70
CA PHE A 163 9.70 5.53 -0.57
C PHE A 163 11.11 5.36 -1.12
N HIS A 164 12.15 5.68 -0.35
CA HIS A 164 13.55 5.50 -0.78
C HIS A 164 13.90 4.06 -1.14
N ARG A 165 13.32 3.09 -0.45
CA ARG A 165 13.53 1.68 -0.74
C ARG A 165 12.83 1.22 -2.02
N LEU A 166 11.65 1.73 -2.33
CA LEU A 166 10.79 1.26 -3.41
C LEU A 166 10.73 2.19 -4.61
N SER A 167 11.02 3.48 -4.47
CA SER A 167 11.01 4.44 -5.56
C SER A 167 11.89 3.98 -6.72
N ILE A 168 11.35 4.15 -7.93
CA ILE A 168 12.04 3.78 -9.18
C ILE A 168 12.88 4.97 -9.70
N GLY A 169 12.79 6.13 -9.04
CA GLY A 169 13.62 7.30 -9.36
C GLY A 169 13.25 7.98 -10.67
N THR A 170 11.98 7.97 -11.05
CA THR A 170 11.53 8.50 -12.33
C THR A 170 10.94 9.90 -12.25
N ASP A 171 10.50 10.33 -11.07
CA ASP A 171 9.89 11.65 -10.85
C ASP A 171 10.66 12.50 -9.85
N GLU A 172 11.49 13.40 -10.38
CA GLU A 172 12.32 14.32 -9.58
C GLU A 172 11.48 15.26 -8.71
N SER A 173 10.28 15.65 -9.18
CA SER A 173 9.40 16.55 -8.42
C SER A 173 8.86 15.87 -7.17
N LEU A 174 8.43 14.62 -7.29
CA LEU A 174 7.98 13.83 -6.14
C LEU A 174 9.14 13.54 -5.17
N GLU A 175 10.33 13.21 -5.68
CA GLU A 175 11.52 13.01 -4.86
C GLU A 175 11.88 14.26 -4.05
N GLN A 176 11.83 15.44 -4.67
CA GLN A 176 12.05 16.71 -3.99
C GLN A 176 11.03 16.97 -2.87
N LEU A 177 9.76 16.66 -3.10
CA LEU A 177 8.71 16.82 -2.08
C LEU A 177 8.90 15.87 -0.90
N VAL A 178 9.29 14.62 -1.16
CA VAL A 178 9.63 13.64 -0.11
C VAL A 178 10.85 14.11 0.70
N GLU A 179 11.89 14.64 0.04
CA GLU A 179 13.08 15.12 0.74
C GLU A 179 12.80 16.41 1.54
N GLN A 180 11.92 17.28 1.06
CA GLN A 180 11.43 18.42 1.84
C GLN A 180 10.67 17.94 3.09
N ALA A 181 9.78 16.97 2.96
CA ALA A 181 9.08 16.38 4.10
C ALA A 181 10.06 15.76 5.11
N ARG A 182 11.05 15.01 4.60
CA ARG A 182 12.12 14.42 5.41
C ARG A 182 12.88 15.47 6.21
N SER A 183 13.33 16.55 5.57
CA SER A 183 14.09 17.62 6.21
C SER A 183 13.32 18.34 7.31
N LEU A 184 11.98 18.43 7.19
CA LEU A 184 11.12 19.02 8.21
C LEU A 184 10.98 18.16 9.46
N VAL A 185 10.98 16.82 9.32
CA VAL A 185 10.75 15.91 10.44
C VAL A 185 12.02 15.25 10.98
N THR A 186 13.17 15.39 10.30
CA THR A 186 14.45 14.84 10.75
C THR A 186 14.87 15.47 12.08
N GLY A 187 15.14 14.61 13.07
CA GLY A 187 15.54 15.06 14.43
C GLY A 187 14.42 15.64 15.28
N VAL A 188 13.19 15.61 14.79
CA VAL A 188 12.02 16.08 15.52
C VAL A 188 11.55 15.00 16.49
N VAL A 189 11.63 15.30 17.78
CA VAL A 189 11.09 14.45 18.84
C VAL A 189 9.67 14.89 19.14
N PRO A 190 8.69 13.96 19.21
CA PRO A 190 7.29 14.28 19.49
C PRO A 190 7.07 15.13 20.75
N ASP A 191 7.85 14.90 21.82
CA ASP A 191 7.76 15.67 23.05
C ASP A 191 8.19 17.14 22.87
N THR A 192 9.18 17.40 22.01
CA THR A 192 9.59 18.77 21.67
C THR A 192 8.47 19.52 20.95
N LEU A 193 7.73 18.83 20.06
CA LEU A 193 6.56 19.40 19.39
C LEU A 193 5.43 19.75 20.36
N ARG A 194 5.28 19.00 21.46
CA ARG A 194 4.29 19.30 22.50
C ARG A 194 4.65 20.55 23.30
N GLN A 195 5.93 20.78 23.53
CA GLN A 195 6.42 21.84 24.41
C GLN A 195 6.73 23.15 23.68
N GLN A 196 7.12 23.11 22.40
CA GLN A 196 7.60 24.27 21.64
C GLN A 196 6.60 24.68 20.52
N GLU A 197 5.83 25.73 20.79
CA GLU A 197 4.85 26.26 19.83
C GLU A 197 5.51 26.78 18.55
N SER A 198 6.64 27.47 18.65
CA SER A 198 7.37 27.98 17.49
C SER A 198 7.84 26.87 16.55
N MET A 199 8.26 25.73 17.09
CA MET A 199 8.65 24.56 16.30
C MET A 199 7.43 23.92 15.64
N ARG A 200 6.31 23.76 16.35
CA ARG A 200 5.05 23.27 15.78
C ARG A 200 4.62 24.12 14.58
N GLN A 201 4.63 25.44 14.75
CA GLN A 201 4.20 26.37 13.73
C GLN A 201 5.10 26.33 12.49
N ARG A 202 6.42 26.23 12.69
CA ARG A 202 7.37 26.10 11.59
C ARG A 202 7.14 24.83 10.78
N ILE A 203 6.95 23.69 11.46
CA ILE A 203 6.73 22.40 10.80
C ILE A 203 5.36 22.39 10.13
N SER A 204 4.30 22.84 10.81
CA SER A 204 2.96 22.95 10.23
C SER A 204 2.96 23.78 8.94
N ASN A 205 3.58 24.97 8.95
CA ASN A 205 3.70 25.83 7.77
C ASN A 205 4.51 25.16 6.65
N GLY A 206 5.56 24.41 6.99
CA GLY A 206 6.34 23.64 6.02
C GLY A 206 5.51 22.54 5.36
N LEU A 207 4.78 21.78 6.15
CA LEU A 207 3.89 20.71 5.67
C LEU A 207 2.77 21.26 4.79
N THR A 208 2.14 22.37 5.17
CA THR A 208 1.09 23.02 4.34
C THR A 208 1.62 23.47 2.96
N ARG A 209 2.89 23.88 2.87
CA ARG A 209 3.53 24.21 1.57
C ARG A 209 3.73 22.94 0.72
N ILE A 210 4.15 21.85 1.34
CA ILE A 210 4.28 20.56 0.64
C ILE A 210 2.91 20.07 0.16
N GLU A 211 1.86 20.19 0.99
CA GLU A 211 0.49 19.84 0.62
C GLU A 211 0.02 20.64 -0.61
N ALA A 212 0.20 21.96 -0.61
CA ALA A 212 -0.15 22.80 -1.75
C ALA A 212 0.63 22.44 -3.03
N SER A 213 1.89 22.03 -2.89
CA SER A 213 2.71 21.57 -4.03
C SER A 213 2.27 20.21 -4.55
N LEU A 214 1.84 19.31 -3.66
CA LEU A 214 1.28 18.01 -4.02
C LEU A 214 -0.06 18.15 -4.74
N ASP A 215 -0.91 19.07 -4.31
CA ASP A 215 -2.18 19.34 -4.98
C ASP A 215 -1.94 19.81 -6.43
N GLY A 216 -0.97 20.70 -6.65
CA GLY A 216 -0.52 21.08 -8.00
C GLY A 216 0.00 19.91 -8.81
N TYR A 217 0.88 19.11 -8.23
CA TYR A 217 1.45 17.92 -8.83
C TYR A 217 0.38 16.90 -9.25
N MET A 218 -0.65 16.67 -8.41
CA MET A 218 -1.73 15.72 -8.69
C MET A 218 -2.76 16.27 -9.68
N THR A 219 -2.92 17.59 -9.77
CA THR A 219 -3.83 18.24 -10.73
C THR A 219 -3.28 18.20 -12.14
N ASP A 220 -1.97 18.36 -12.32
CA ASP A 220 -1.30 18.28 -13.61
C ASP A 220 -1.20 16.87 -14.18
N ARG A 221 -1.44 15.84 -13.36
CA ARG A 221 -1.54 14.43 -13.78
C ARG A 221 -3.00 14.02 -13.82
N PRO A 222 -3.63 13.92 -15.01
CA PRO A 222 -5.04 13.58 -15.12
C PRO A 222 -5.30 12.22 -14.45
N ARG A 223 -6.21 12.22 -13.45
CA ARG A 223 -6.72 11.00 -12.84
C ARG A 223 -7.27 10.09 -13.93
N ARG A 224 -6.95 8.81 -13.86
CA ARG A 224 -7.46 7.77 -14.76
C ARG A 224 -8.97 7.93 -14.92
N ASN A 225 -9.44 8.28 -16.12
CA ASN A 225 -10.85 8.17 -16.48
C ASN A 225 -11.23 6.68 -16.46
N ILE A 226 -11.98 6.28 -15.44
CA ILE A 226 -12.59 4.94 -15.41
C ILE A 226 -13.66 4.94 -16.48
N ILE A 227 -13.32 4.49 -17.69
CA ILE A 227 -14.29 4.21 -18.75
C ILE A 227 -15.09 2.98 -18.27
N ARG A 228 -16.22 3.24 -17.63
CA ARG A 228 -17.22 2.17 -17.40
C ARG A 228 -17.71 1.74 -18.77
N ARG A 229 -17.34 0.54 -19.21
CA ARG A 229 -17.98 -0.06 -20.37
C ARG A 229 -19.46 -0.21 -20.02
N PRO A 230 -20.39 0.28 -20.86
CA PRO A 230 -21.80 -0.02 -20.69
C PRO A 230 -21.98 -1.52 -20.76
N VAL A 231 -22.68 -2.09 -19.79
CA VAL A 231 -23.09 -3.51 -19.80
C VAL A 231 -24.13 -3.60 -20.91
N SER A 232 -23.82 -4.39 -21.96
CA SER A 232 -24.74 -4.75 -23.04
C SER A 232 -25.69 -5.79 -22.53
#